data_8d3c076ac823e3203831dfe7acb9a668
#
_entry.id   8d3c076ac823e3203831dfe7acb9a668
#
_cell.length_a   1.000
_cell.length_b   1.000
_cell.length_c   1.000
_cell.angle_alpha   90.00
_cell.angle_beta   90.00
_cell.angle_gamma   90.00
#
_symmetry.space_group_name_H-M   'P 1'
#
loop_
_entity.id
_entity.type
_entity.pdbx_description
1 polymer ?
#
loop_
_entity_poly.entity_id
_entity_poly.type
_entity_poly.pdbx_seq_one_letter_code
_entity_poly.pdbx_strand_id
1 'polypeptide(L)'
;MLDPEDYLEMTEHLPMDLHDHLTKMREMDLQVQNAMDQLKQRVSEFFMNAKKNKLEWREEQMASIKKVYYRALEDADEKVQLANQIYDLVERHLRKRDQELAKFKMELEADNAGITEMLETRSLELDTPSQPVNSHHTHSHRPV
;
A
#
# COMPACT_ATOMS: atom_id res chain seq x y z
N MET A 1 6.16 0.23 -15.15
CA MET A 1 4.71 0.13 -15.23
C MET A 1 4.30 -1.32 -15.06
N LEU A 2 3.35 -1.57 -14.19
CA LEU A 2 2.91 -2.93 -13.91
C LEU A 2 2.04 -3.45 -15.06
N ASP A 3 2.21 -4.73 -15.36
CA ASP A 3 1.32 -5.39 -16.31
C ASP A 3 -0.08 -5.53 -15.73
N PRO A 4 -1.12 -5.57 -16.56
CA PRO A 4 -2.48 -5.77 -16.08
C PRO A 4 -2.67 -7.03 -15.24
N GLU A 5 -1.95 -8.10 -15.58
CA GLU A 5 -1.99 -9.35 -14.82
C GLU A 5 -1.38 -9.20 -13.43
N ASP A 6 -0.25 -8.51 -13.34
CA ASP A 6 0.41 -8.21 -12.05
C ASP A 6 -0.49 -7.34 -11.17
N TYR A 7 -1.16 -6.38 -11.79
CA TYR A 7 -2.10 -5.52 -11.09
C TYR A 7 -3.29 -6.32 -10.52
N LEU A 8 -3.87 -7.20 -11.33
CA LEU A 8 -4.96 -8.06 -10.88
C LEU A 8 -4.54 -8.97 -9.73
N GLU A 9 -3.35 -9.56 -9.83
CA GLU A 9 -2.82 -10.40 -8.79
C GLU A 9 -2.59 -9.65 -7.49
N MET A 10 -2.05 -8.42 -7.59
CA MET A 10 -1.90 -7.55 -6.42
C MET A 10 -3.23 -7.22 -5.76
N THR A 11 -4.26 -6.89 -6.56
CA THR A 11 -5.56 -6.50 -6.03
C THR A 11 -6.32 -7.66 -5.39
N GLU A 12 -6.13 -8.88 -5.90
CA GLU A 12 -6.76 -10.07 -5.30
C GLU A 12 -6.30 -10.36 -3.89
N HIS A 13 -5.06 -10.00 -3.57
CA HIS A 13 -4.47 -10.24 -2.25
C HIS A 13 -4.64 -9.09 -1.27
N LEU A 14 -5.22 -7.97 -1.71
CA LEU A 14 -5.45 -6.82 -0.86
C LEU A 14 -6.74 -7.00 -0.04
N PRO A 15 -6.79 -6.47 1.19
CA PRO A 15 -8.04 -6.41 1.93
C PRO A 15 -9.12 -5.67 1.15
N MET A 16 -10.37 -6.07 1.35
CA MET A 16 -11.50 -5.55 0.61
C MET A 16 -11.65 -4.02 0.75
N ASP A 17 -11.41 -3.50 1.93
CA ASP A 17 -11.49 -2.07 2.18
C ASP A 17 -10.49 -1.28 1.33
N LEU A 18 -9.27 -1.77 1.24
CA LEU A 18 -8.24 -1.14 0.42
C LEU A 18 -8.57 -1.28 -1.07
N HIS A 19 -9.06 -2.44 -1.48
CA HIS A 19 -9.50 -2.68 -2.85
C HIS A 19 -10.60 -1.69 -3.27
N ASP A 20 -11.60 -1.50 -2.42
CA ASP A 20 -12.70 -0.58 -2.69
C ASP A 20 -12.22 0.86 -2.80
N HIS A 21 -11.30 1.28 -1.95
CA HIS A 21 -10.71 2.61 -2.01
C HIS A 21 -9.91 2.84 -3.29
N LEU A 22 -9.15 1.82 -3.72
CA LEU A 22 -8.39 1.91 -4.97
C LEU A 22 -9.31 1.99 -6.20
N THR A 23 -10.40 1.24 -6.18
CA THR A 23 -11.42 1.30 -7.24
C THR A 23 -12.04 2.70 -7.31
N LYS A 24 -12.40 3.25 -6.17
CA LYS A 24 -12.95 4.60 -6.08
C LYS A 24 -11.93 5.64 -6.55
N MET A 25 -10.67 5.49 -6.21
CA MET A 25 -9.61 6.37 -6.69
C MET A 25 -9.54 6.39 -8.22
N ARG A 26 -9.65 5.23 -8.86
CA ARG A 26 -9.66 5.14 -10.32
C ARG A 26 -10.87 5.84 -10.92
N GLU A 27 -12.04 5.67 -10.33
CA GLU A 27 -13.25 6.37 -10.77
C GLU A 27 -13.10 7.88 -10.66
N MET A 28 -12.53 8.35 -9.57
CA MET A 28 -12.28 9.78 -9.37
C MET A 28 -11.24 10.34 -10.32
N ASP A 29 -10.23 9.58 -10.66
CA ASP A 29 -9.26 9.96 -11.70
C ASP A 29 -9.95 10.22 -13.03
N LEU A 30 -10.86 9.34 -13.40
CA LEU A 30 -11.64 9.51 -14.64
C LEU A 30 -12.54 10.74 -14.59
N GLN A 31 -13.19 10.98 -13.45
CA GLN A 31 -14.04 12.16 -13.28
C GLN A 31 -13.24 13.45 -13.41
N VAL A 32 -12.09 13.53 -12.76
CA VAL A 32 -11.21 14.70 -12.85
C VAL A 32 -10.73 14.89 -14.29
N GLN A 33 -10.32 13.82 -14.95
CA GLN A 33 -9.87 13.89 -16.34
C GLN A 33 -10.98 14.41 -17.25
N ASN A 34 -12.19 13.90 -17.11
CA ASN A 34 -13.34 14.35 -17.88
C ASN A 34 -13.68 15.81 -17.62
N ALA A 35 -13.62 16.24 -16.36
CA ALA A 35 -13.86 17.63 -15.99
C ALA A 35 -12.82 18.57 -16.61
N MET A 36 -11.56 18.16 -16.60
CA MET A 36 -10.49 18.94 -17.21
C MET A 36 -10.63 19.02 -18.73
N ASP A 37 -11.05 17.93 -19.38
CA ASP A 37 -11.29 17.93 -20.84
C ASP A 37 -12.45 18.84 -21.20
N GLN A 38 -13.54 18.81 -20.44
CA GLN A 38 -14.67 19.71 -20.62
C GLN A 38 -14.27 21.16 -20.43
N LEU A 39 -13.45 21.43 -19.41
CA LEU A 39 -12.98 22.77 -19.15
C LEU A 39 -12.14 23.31 -20.31
N LYS A 40 -11.21 22.52 -20.81
CA LYS A 40 -10.39 22.89 -21.97
C LYS A 40 -11.24 23.19 -23.19
N GLN A 41 -12.23 22.36 -23.46
CA GLN A 41 -13.14 22.54 -24.58
C GLN A 41 -13.93 23.83 -24.45
N ARG A 42 -14.51 24.09 -23.30
CA ARG A 42 -15.31 25.31 -23.07
C ARG A 42 -14.48 26.58 -23.15
N VAL A 43 -13.27 26.57 -22.59
CA VAL A 43 -12.35 27.67 -22.69
C VAL A 43 -11.97 27.94 -24.14
N SER A 44 -11.66 26.90 -24.89
CA SER A 44 -11.34 27.04 -26.32
C SER A 44 -12.51 27.63 -27.12
N GLU A 45 -13.71 27.13 -26.92
CA GLU A 45 -14.91 27.65 -27.58
C GLU A 45 -15.18 29.10 -27.19
N PHE A 46 -14.97 29.44 -25.92
CA PHE A 46 -15.11 30.81 -25.46
C PHE A 46 -14.19 31.76 -26.22
N PHE A 47 -12.91 31.44 -26.32
CA PHE A 47 -11.95 32.29 -27.02
C PHE A 47 -12.21 32.35 -28.52
N MET A 48 -12.69 31.30 -29.11
CA MET A 48 -13.01 31.29 -30.54
C MET A 48 -14.24 32.16 -30.87
N ASN A 49 -15.20 32.23 -29.96
CA ASN A 49 -16.48 32.88 -30.22
C ASN A 49 -16.69 34.20 -29.50
N ALA A 50 -15.76 34.60 -28.61
CA ALA A 50 -15.94 35.78 -27.76
C ALA A 50 -16.15 37.06 -28.54
N LYS A 51 -15.45 37.23 -29.66
CA LYS A 51 -15.56 38.44 -30.47
C LYS A 51 -16.87 38.52 -31.28
N LYS A 52 -17.51 37.36 -31.51
CA LYS A 52 -18.70 37.28 -32.35
C LYS A 52 -20.01 37.44 -31.57
N ASN A 53 -19.93 37.40 -30.28
CA ASN A 53 -21.10 37.33 -29.44
C ASN A 53 -21.22 38.54 -28.51
N LYS A 54 -22.43 38.76 -28.02
CA LYS A 54 -22.76 39.86 -27.13
C LYS A 54 -22.18 39.65 -25.74
N LEU A 55 -22.12 40.71 -24.96
CA LEU A 55 -21.62 40.69 -23.58
C LEU A 55 -22.34 39.65 -22.71
N GLU A 56 -23.67 39.57 -22.84
CA GLU A 56 -24.47 38.59 -22.11
C GLU A 56 -24.02 37.16 -22.33
N TRP A 57 -23.73 36.80 -23.58
CA TRP A 57 -23.22 35.47 -23.93
C TRP A 57 -21.87 35.22 -23.24
N ARG A 58 -20.98 36.23 -23.25
CA ARG A 58 -19.65 36.10 -22.59
C ARG A 58 -19.79 35.89 -21.09
N GLU A 59 -20.71 36.60 -20.44
CA GLU A 59 -20.97 36.44 -19.03
C GLU A 59 -21.54 35.08 -18.68
N GLU A 60 -22.47 34.58 -19.48
CA GLU A 60 -23.03 33.23 -19.29
C GLU A 60 -21.96 32.15 -19.48
N GLN A 61 -21.16 32.28 -20.51
CA GLN A 61 -20.09 31.32 -20.76
C GLN A 61 -19.04 31.35 -19.68
N MET A 62 -18.66 32.54 -19.21
CA MET A 62 -17.72 32.71 -18.12
C MET A 62 -18.27 32.08 -16.84
N ALA A 63 -19.53 32.27 -16.53
CA ALA A 63 -20.19 31.67 -15.37
C ALA A 63 -20.17 30.12 -15.48
N SER A 64 -20.46 29.60 -16.66
CA SER A 64 -20.42 28.17 -16.93
C SER A 64 -19.01 27.58 -16.77
N ILE A 65 -18.01 28.27 -17.29
CA ILE A 65 -16.60 27.88 -17.19
C ILE A 65 -16.18 27.86 -15.71
N LYS A 66 -16.51 28.88 -14.95
CA LYS A 66 -16.23 28.94 -13.51
C LYS A 66 -16.87 27.79 -12.77
N LYS A 67 -18.12 27.45 -13.08
CA LYS A 67 -18.83 26.35 -12.45
C LYS A 67 -18.11 25.02 -12.70
N VAL A 68 -17.69 24.74 -13.93
CA VAL A 68 -16.96 23.54 -14.27
C VAL A 68 -15.59 23.52 -13.57
N TYR A 69 -14.93 24.65 -13.53
CA TYR A 69 -13.63 24.79 -12.86
C TYR A 69 -13.72 24.47 -11.37
N TYR A 70 -14.69 25.07 -10.66
CA TYR A 70 -14.86 24.81 -9.24
C TYR A 70 -15.26 23.38 -8.94
N ARG A 71 -16.06 22.78 -9.81
CA ARG A 71 -16.40 21.36 -9.67
C ARG A 71 -15.18 20.48 -9.84
N ALA A 72 -14.32 20.80 -10.81
CA ALA A 72 -13.07 20.08 -11.00
C ALA A 72 -12.15 20.21 -9.78
N LEU A 73 -12.11 21.37 -9.15
CA LEU A 73 -11.36 21.57 -7.91
C LEU A 73 -11.90 20.72 -6.76
N GLU A 74 -13.23 20.67 -6.60
CA GLU A 74 -13.85 19.84 -5.58
C GLU A 74 -13.53 18.37 -5.78
N ASP A 75 -13.62 17.91 -7.01
CA ASP A 75 -13.29 16.52 -7.36
C ASP A 75 -11.79 16.21 -7.08
N ALA A 76 -10.92 17.16 -7.37
CA ALA A 76 -9.49 17.02 -7.07
C ALA A 76 -9.22 16.97 -5.57
N ASP A 77 -9.92 17.79 -4.78
CA ASP A 77 -9.81 17.77 -3.32
C ASP A 77 -10.32 16.46 -2.73
N GLU A 78 -11.44 15.94 -3.21
CA GLU A 78 -11.93 14.63 -2.80
C GLU A 78 -10.95 13.52 -3.12
N LYS A 79 -10.31 13.60 -4.28
CA LYS A 79 -9.29 12.66 -4.68
C LYS A 79 -8.10 12.68 -3.72
N VAL A 80 -7.67 13.86 -3.30
CA VAL A 80 -6.58 14.00 -2.32
C VAL A 80 -6.98 13.39 -0.98
N GLN A 81 -8.21 13.64 -0.52
CA GLN A 81 -8.71 13.05 0.72
C GLN A 81 -8.75 11.52 0.64
N LEU A 82 -9.18 11.00 -0.50
CA LEU A 82 -9.20 9.56 -0.74
C LEU A 82 -7.78 8.97 -0.76
N ALA A 83 -6.83 9.68 -1.36
CA ALA A 83 -5.42 9.29 -1.34
C ALA A 83 -4.88 9.19 0.09
N ASN A 84 -5.23 10.15 0.95
CA ASN A 84 -4.86 10.14 2.35
C ASN A 84 -5.49 8.96 3.10
N GLN A 85 -6.74 8.63 2.82
CA GLN A 85 -7.40 7.47 3.39
C GLN A 85 -6.73 6.17 2.96
N ILE A 86 -6.35 6.06 1.69
CA ILE A 86 -5.61 4.90 1.18
C ILE A 86 -4.27 4.77 1.88
N TYR A 87 -3.55 5.86 2.04
CA TYR A 87 -2.28 5.87 2.77
C TYR A 87 -2.44 5.34 4.20
N ASP A 88 -3.45 5.82 4.91
CA ASP A 88 -3.72 5.38 6.28
C ASP A 88 -4.08 3.90 6.35
N LEU A 89 -4.84 3.41 5.37
CA LEU A 89 -5.18 1.99 5.29
C LEU A 89 -3.95 1.13 5.04
N VAL A 90 -3.11 1.54 4.09
CA VAL A 90 -1.87 0.83 3.78
C VAL A 90 -0.96 0.80 5.01
N GLU A 91 -0.82 1.93 5.70
CA GLU A 91 -0.01 2.00 6.90
C GLU A 91 -0.52 1.06 7.98
N ARG A 92 -1.82 1.01 8.22
CA ARG A 92 -2.41 0.09 9.20
C ARG A 92 -2.17 -1.38 8.83
N HIS A 93 -2.30 -1.73 7.56
CA HIS A 93 -2.04 -3.08 7.11
C HIS A 93 -0.58 -3.47 7.23
N LEU A 94 0.33 -2.55 6.94
CA LEU A 94 1.76 -2.78 7.12
C LEU A 94 2.12 -2.98 8.59
N ARG A 95 1.57 -2.18 9.48
CA ARG A 95 1.77 -2.35 10.93
C ARG A 95 1.27 -3.69 11.42
N LYS A 96 0.11 -4.11 10.94
CA LYS A 96 -0.45 -5.41 11.29
C LYS A 96 0.47 -6.55 10.84
N ARG A 97 0.98 -6.45 9.61
CA ARG A 97 1.94 -7.45 9.10
C ARG A 97 3.23 -7.46 9.90
N ASP A 98 3.73 -6.29 10.27
CA ASP A 98 4.93 -6.20 11.10
C ASP A 98 4.71 -6.87 12.46
N GLN A 99 3.55 -6.67 13.07
CA GLN A 99 3.20 -7.33 14.31
C GLN A 99 3.11 -8.84 14.15
N GLU A 100 2.50 -9.32 13.08
CA GLU A 100 2.42 -10.74 12.77
C GLU A 100 3.80 -11.36 12.53
N LEU A 101 4.66 -10.65 11.81
CA LEU A 101 6.05 -11.08 11.60
C LEU A 101 6.85 -11.12 12.89
N ALA A 102 6.68 -10.12 13.75
CA ALA A 102 7.35 -10.09 15.05
C ALA A 102 6.90 -11.27 15.91
N LYS A 103 5.59 -11.55 15.92
CA LYS A 103 5.03 -12.70 16.64
C LYS A 103 5.59 -14.01 16.10
N PHE A 104 5.60 -14.15 14.78
CA PHE A 104 6.13 -15.34 14.13
C PHE A 104 7.60 -15.54 14.44
N LYS A 105 8.38 -14.45 14.44
CA LYS A 105 9.79 -14.49 14.83
C LYS A 105 9.97 -14.97 16.24
N MET A 106 9.17 -14.46 17.18
CA MET A 106 9.20 -14.90 18.58
C MET A 106 8.85 -16.37 18.70
N GLU A 107 7.85 -16.86 17.98
CA GLU A 107 7.48 -18.27 17.95
C GLU A 107 8.61 -19.14 17.41
N LEU A 108 9.26 -18.72 16.36
CA LEU A 108 10.42 -19.43 15.81
C LEU A 108 11.59 -19.48 16.79
N GLU A 109 11.85 -18.38 17.45
CA GLU A 109 12.93 -18.32 18.45
C GLU A 109 12.62 -19.25 19.63
N ALA A 110 11.39 -19.28 20.08
CA ALA A 110 10.96 -20.19 21.13
C ALA A 110 11.09 -21.64 20.71
N ASP A 111 10.67 -21.96 19.50
CA ASP A 111 10.79 -23.32 18.96
C ASP A 111 12.24 -23.73 18.80
N ASN A 112 13.10 -22.84 18.32
CA ASN A 112 14.51 -23.11 18.19
C ASN A 112 15.17 -23.30 19.55
N ALA A 113 14.80 -22.51 20.53
CA ALA A 113 15.29 -22.68 21.90
C ALA A 113 14.87 -24.03 22.49
N GLY A 114 13.61 -24.40 22.24
CA GLY A 114 13.10 -25.71 22.65
C GLY A 114 13.83 -26.87 22.01
N ILE A 115 14.10 -26.77 20.73
CA ILE A 115 14.85 -27.79 19.99
C ILE A 115 16.28 -27.87 20.51
N THR A 116 16.93 -26.74 20.72
CA THR A 116 18.29 -26.69 21.25
C THR A 116 18.35 -27.34 22.62
N GLU A 117 17.44 -27.04 23.50
CA GLU A 117 17.35 -27.64 24.81
C GLU A 117 17.16 -29.15 24.75
N MET A 118 16.29 -29.58 23.85
CA MET A 118 16.06 -31.00 23.62
C MET A 118 17.30 -31.73 23.15
N LEU A 119 18.04 -31.13 22.23
CA LEU A 119 19.29 -31.69 21.69
C LEU A 119 20.36 -31.74 22.78
N GLU A 120 20.47 -30.72 23.59
CA GLU A 120 21.41 -30.70 24.70
C GLU A 120 21.10 -31.78 25.73
N THR A 121 19.84 -31.92 26.09
CA THR A 121 19.40 -32.98 27.00
C THR A 121 19.72 -34.36 26.45
N ARG A 122 19.43 -34.56 25.20
CA ARG A 122 19.69 -35.84 24.54
C ARG A 122 21.17 -36.14 24.46
N SER A 123 21.97 -35.13 24.20
CA SER A 123 23.42 -35.27 24.18
C SER A 123 23.95 -35.65 25.57
N LEU A 124 23.43 -35.04 26.60
CA LEU A 124 23.80 -35.39 27.98
C LEU A 124 23.40 -36.83 28.33
N GLU A 125 22.23 -37.26 27.93
CA GLU A 125 21.80 -38.62 28.13
C GLU A 125 22.69 -39.63 27.45
N LEU A 126 23.09 -39.34 26.24
CA LEU A 126 23.97 -40.23 25.50
C LEU A 126 25.39 -40.27 26.03
N ASP A 127 25.86 -39.18 26.58
CA ASP A 127 27.20 -39.11 27.09
C ASP A 127 27.35 -39.68 28.50
N THR A 128 26.26 -39.85 29.23
CA THR A 128 26.40 -40.02 30.60
C THR A 128 27.10 -41.26 30.99
N PRO A 129 26.70 -42.32 30.79
CA PRO A 129 27.17 -43.37 31.64
C PRO A 129 28.46 -43.96 31.35
N SER A 130 28.88 -44.04 30.34
CA SER A 130 29.93 -44.96 30.16
C SER A 130 31.11 -44.43 29.45
N GLN A 131 31.31 -43.20 29.54
CA GLN A 131 32.36 -42.60 28.76
C GLN A 131 33.32 -41.82 29.62
N PRO A 132 34.05 -42.44 30.40
CA PRO A 132 34.90 -41.68 31.27
C PRO A 132 36.06 -41.02 30.55
N VAL A 133 36.27 -41.42 29.37
CA VAL A 133 37.53 -41.03 28.75
C VAL A 133 37.47 -39.79 27.93
N ASN A 134 36.37 -39.36 27.58
CA ASN A 134 36.25 -38.34 26.61
C ASN A 134 36.44 -36.94 27.04
N SER A 135 36.80 -36.72 28.23
CA SER A 135 36.88 -35.37 28.72
C SER A 135 37.82 -34.47 27.94
N HIS A 136 38.86 -35.01 27.41
CA HIS A 136 39.82 -34.17 26.70
C HIS A 136 39.38 -33.86 25.26
N HIS A 137 38.43 -34.52 24.76
CA HIS A 137 37.94 -34.20 23.45
C HIS A 137 37.24 -32.88 23.42
N THR A 138 36.56 -32.58 24.43
CA THR A 138 35.81 -31.34 24.46
C THR A 138 36.68 -30.13 24.39
N HIS A 139 37.91 -30.26 24.77
CA HIS A 139 38.79 -29.12 24.75
C HIS A 139 39.15 -28.68 23.38
N SER A 140 39.35 -29.59 22.51
CA SER A 140 39.79 -29.25 21.20
C SER A 140 38.74 -28.54 20.41
N HIS A 141 37.52 -28.66 20.82
CA HIS A 141 36.46 -28.03 20.07
C HIS A 141 36.09 -26.65 20.54
N ARG A 142 36.56 -26.30 21.69
CA ARG A 142 36.12 -25.06 22.20
C ARG A 142 36.56 -23.91 21.50
N PRO A 143 37.61 -23.86 21.00
CA PRO A 143 38.13 -22.67 20.57
C PRO A 143 37.37 -22.07 19.52
N VAL A 144 36.96 -21.89 19.04
CA VAL A 144 36.42 -21.15 18.11
C VAL A 144 35.66 -20.24 18.22
#